data_2a749287de33f3a25312eb7f6ed15e58
#
_entry.id   2a749287de33f3a25312eb7f6ed15e58
#
_cell.length_a   1.000
_cell.length_b   1.000
_cell.length_c   1.000
_cell.angle_alpha   90.00
_cell.angle_beta   90.00
_cell.angle_gamma   90.00
#
_symmetry.space_group_name_H-M   'P 1'
#
loop_
_entity.id
_entity.type
_entity.pdbx_description
1 polymer ?
#
loop_
_entity_poly.entity_id
_entity_poly.type
_entity_poly.pdbx_seq_one_letter_code
_entity_poly.pdbx_strand_id
1 'polypeptide(L)'
;MAARQIAFIELYVSEPKIAVDYLGDALGFTRVAESADDESRSILLRQGRLQMVVTAGAEAARFLDAHGDGVADIAFGCDDVTAARARAVGAGAVDLGTVRGSPVVGSFGPVRHTLVPASAEVLLPGGRTWTPLVDDSAPEQRIRLLDHVAICLEAGTLEQYADFYTDAFGLDRYSSEFIDVGGSSMDSIVVRSSSDDITFTLVAPGSATGSGQLNAFLHRNGGPGVQHLALLVDDIVAAVSEATDRGVAFLQTPGTYYEALADRFPDRSAMIESLRATNVLADRDEWGYLLQLFTRSPYPRNTLFYELIQRRGARGFGSANIRALYEAVERDRLIAG
;
A
#
# COMPACT_ATOMS: atom_id res chain seq x y z
N MET A 1 -22.67 -2.59 10.07
CA MET A 1 -22.25 -3.46 8.97
C MET A 1 -21.06 -2.86 8.33
N ALA A 2 -20.04 -3.65 8.20
CA ALA A 2 -18.68 -3.21 7.99
C ALA A 2 -18.30 -3.25 6.50
N ALA A 3 -17.25 -2.54 6.12
CA ALA A 3 -16.53 -2.86 4.90
C ALA A 3 -15.94 -4.27 5.04
N ARG A 4 -16.05 -5.09 3.99
CA ARG A 4 -15.65 -6.49 4.00
C ARG A 4 -14.31 -6.73 3.35
N GLN A 5 -14.02 -5.98 2.29
CA GLN A 5 -12.84 -6.18 1.46
C GLN A 5 -12.48 -4.90 0.71
N ILE A 6 -11.24 -4.81 0.28
CA ILE A 6 -10.85 -3.84 -0.75
C ILE A 6 -11.23 -4.42 -2.10
N ALA A 7 -12.13 -3.74 -2.81
CA ALA A 7 -12.61 -4.18 -4.11
C ALA A 7 -11.59 -3.89 -5.23
N PHE A 8 -11.00 -2.70 -5.19
CA PHE A 8 -9.89 -2.29 -6.06
C PHE A 8 -9.17 -1.09 -5.45
N ILE A 9 -7.95 -0.84 -5.94
CA ILE A 9 -7.19 0.39 -5.68
C ILE A 9 -7.02 1.12 -6.99
N GLU A 10 -7.33 2.42 -7.04
CA GLU A 10 -7.11 3.25 -8.21
C GLU A 10 -5.92 4.18 -8.01
N LEU A 11 -4.99 4.08 -8.96
CA LEU A 11 -3.81 4.94 -9.07
C LEU A 11 -4.07 6.00 -10.13
N TYR A 12 -3.87 7.26 -9.78
CA TYR A 12 -3.72 8.32 -10.76
C TYR A 12 -2.25 8.49 -11.10
N VAL A 13 -1.93 8.47 -12.39
CA VAL A 13 -0.55 8.52 -12.88
C VAL A 13 -0.39 9.50 -14.04
N SER A 14 0.77 10.13 -14.08
CA SER A 14 1.14 11.04 -15.19
C SER A 14 1.57 10.28 -16.45
N GLU A 15 2.26 9.14 -16.27
CA GLU A 15 2.80 8.30 -17.33
C GLU A 15 2.22 6.87 -17.22
N PRO A 16 1.02 6.60 -17.78
CA PRO A 16 0.34 5.33 -17.58
C PRO A 16 1.14 4.12 -18.08
N LYS A 17 1.93 4.29 -19.14
CA LYS A 17 2.76 3.21 -19.66
C LYS A 17 3.79 2.75 -18.62
N ILE A 18 4.47 3.68 -17.95
CA ILE A 18 5.48 3.37 -16.93
C ILE A 18 4.84 2.60 -15.77
N ALA A 19 3.70 3.07 -15.27
CA ALA A 19 3.00 2.42 -14.16
C ALA A 19 2.48 1.03 -14.53
N VAL A 20 1.93 0.88 -15.74
CA VAL A 20 1.41 -0.40 -16.23
C VAL A 20 2.52 -1.41 -16.50
N ASP A 21 3.64 -0.99 -17.11
CA ASP A 21 4.80 -1.85 -17.33
C ASP A 21 5.44 -2.27 -15.99
N TYR A 22 5.54 -1.34 -15.02
CA TYR A 22 6.06 -1.67 -13.69
C TYR A 22 5.18 -2.70 -12.96
N LEU A 23 3.87 -2.48 -12.93
CA LEU A 23 2.95 -3.43 -12.29
C LEU A 23 2.85 -4.74 -13.07
N GLY A 24 2.74 -4.67 -14.40
CA GLY A 24 2.57 -5.83 -15.27
C GLY A 24 3.87 -6.61 -15.43
N ASP A 25 4.85 -6.01 -16.09
CA ASP A 25 6.04 -6.72 -16.52
C ASP A 25 7.00 -7.00 -15.35
N ALA A 26 7.12 -6.06 -14.39
CA ALA A 26 8.06 -6.20 -13.29
C ALA A 26 7.45 -6.90 -12.05
N LEU A 27 6.23 -6.54 -11.63
CA LEU A 27 5.56 -7.15 -10.48
C LEU A 27 4.61 -8.31 -10.84
N GLY A 28 4.36 -8.57 -12.14
CA GLY A 28 3.63 -9.74 -12.58
C GLY A 28 2.11 -9.62 -12.57
N PHE A 29 1.56 -8.39 -12.62
CA PHE A 29 0.12 -8.21 -12.77
C PHE A 29 -0.33 -8.47 -14.21
N THR A 30 -1.44 -9.18 -14.38
CA THR A 30 -2.08 -9.40 -15.68
C THR A 30 -2.92 -8.18 -16.06
N ARG A 31 -2.81 -7.70 -17.29
CA ARG A 31 -3.71 -6.69 -17.87
C ARG A 31 -5.03 -7.35 -18.24
N VAL A 32 -6.11 -6.99 -17.57
CA VAL A 32 -7.41 -7.67 -17.69
C VAL A 32 -8.36 -6.97 -18.63
N ALA A 33 -8.38 -5.64 -18.56
CA ALA A 33 -9.29 -4.82 -19.35
C ALA A 33 -8.77 -3.38 -19.46
N GLU A 34 -9.26 -2.68 -20.47
CA GLU A 34 -9.04 -1.24 -20.62
C GLU A 34 -10.36 -0.49 -20.78
N SER A 35 -10.36 0.76 -20.41
CA SER A 35 -11.48 1.69 -20.61
C SER A 35 -10.95 3.05 -21.05
N ALA A 36 -11.62 3.68 -22.00
CA ALA A 36 -11.30 5.04 -22.41
C ALA A 36 -12.59 5.81 -22.65
N ASP A 37 -12.62 7.05 -22.19
CA ASP A 37 -13.61 8.06 -22.47
C ASP A 37 -12.93 9.39 -22.81
N ASP A 38 -13.70 10.47 -22.94
CA ASP A 38 -13.15 11.78 -23.31
C ASP A 38 -12.26 12.40 -22.23
N GLU A 39 -12.39 11.96 -20.98
CA GLU A 39 -11.69 12.54 -19.81
C GLU A 39 -10.57 11.65 -19.28
N SER A 40 -10.64 10.33 -19.52
CA SER A 40 -9.70 9.41 -18.91
C SER A 40 -9.43 8.15 -19.72
N ARG A 41 -8.26 7.56 -19.46
CA ARG A 41 -7.91 6.20 -19.86
C ARG A 41 -7.57 5.41 -18.60
N SER A 42 -8.15 4.23 -18.49
CA SER A 42 -7.95 3.34 -17.35
C SER A 42 -7.56 1.95 -17.83
N ILE A 43 -6.58 1.34 -17.16
CA ILE A 43 -6.16 -0.04 -17.38
C ILE A 43 -6.37 -0.79 -16.07
N LEU A 44 -7.10 -1.90 -16.15
CA LEU A 44 -7.33 -2.79 -15.03
C LEU A 44 -6.26 -3.90 -15.04
N LEU A 45 -5.51 -3.96 -13.95
CA LEU A 45 -4.53 -5.01 -13.70
C LEU A 45 -5.00 -5.88 -12.54
N ARG A 46 -4.65 -7.18 -12.59
CA ARG A 46 -5.02 -8.14 -11.55
C ARG A 46 -3.87 -9.08 -11.25
N GLN A 47 -3.70 -9.38 -9.95
CA GLN A 47 -2.90 -10.51 -9.52
C GLN A 47 -3.50 -11.10 -8.23
N GLY A 48 -3.70 -12.41 -8.20
CA GLY A 48 -4.42 -13.05 -7.11
C GLY A 48 -5.81 -12.41 -6.90
N ARG A 49 -6.06 -11.94 -5.69
CA ARG A 49 -7.30 -11.21 -5.32
C ARG A 49 -7.21 -9.70 -5.48
N LEU A 50 -6.04 -9.17 -5.78
CA LEU A 50 -5.82 -7.73 -5.86
C LEU A 50 -6.14 -7.19 -7.26
N GLN A 51 -6.96 -6.14 -7.32
CA GLN A 51 -7.25 -5.35 -8.49
C GLN A 51 -6.65 -3.94 -8.35
N MET A 52 -5.92 -3.53 -9.38
CA MET A 52 -5.35 -2.19 -9.51
C MET A 52 -5.90 -1.53 -10.76
N VAL A 53 -6.44 -0.34 -10.64
CA VAL A 53 -6.86 0.50 -11.78
C VAL A 53 -5.83 1.59 -11.96
N VAL A 54 -5.18 1.65 -13.10
CA VAL A 54 -4.25 2.73 -13.45
C VAL A 54 -4.97 3.70 -14.37
N THR A 55 -5.19 4.92 -13.91
CA THR A 55 -5.96 5.95 -14.61
C THR A 55 -5.10 7.17 -14.90
N ALA A 56 -5.19 7.68 -16.13
CA ALA A 56 -4.57 8.93 -16.58
C ALA A 56 -5.55 9.75 -17.40
N GLY A 57 -5.32 11.05 -17.51
CA GLY A 57 -6.15 11.99 -18.27
C GLY A 57 -6.63 13.17 -17.46
N ALA A 58 -7.60 13.90 -17.99
CA ALA A 58 -8.11 15.14 -17.39
C ALA A 58 -8.72 14.90 -16.00
N GLU A 59 -9.37 13.76 -15.78
CA GLU A 59 -9.91 13.35 -14.47
C GLU A 59 -8.83 13.35 -13.37
N ALA A 60 -7.62 12.91 -13.70
CA ALA A 60 -6.50 12.80 -12.76
C ALA A 60 -5.72 14.12 -12.57
N ALA A 61 -5.86 15.08 -13.48
CA ALA A 61 -4.97 16.26 -13.58
C ALA A 61 -4.82 17.02 -12.27
N ARG A 62 -5.92 17.35 -11.62
CA ARG A 62 -5.90 18.09 -10.35
C ARG A 62 -5.19 17.34 -9.23
N PHE A 63 -5.39 16.03 -9.15
CA PHE A 63 -4.70 15.18 -8.18
C PHE A 63 -3.20 15.15 -8.46
N LEU A 64 -2.82 14.93 -9.73
CA LEU A 64 -1.42 14.84 -10.17
C LEU A 64 -0.65 16.15 -9.94
N ASP A 65 -1.27 17.30 -10.21
CA ASP A 65 -0.67 18.61 -9.96
C ASP A 65 -0.33 18.80 -8.47
N ALA A 66 -1.24 18.44 -7.59
CA ALA A 66 -1.09 18.62 -6.16
C ALA A 66 -0.20 17.53 -5.52
N HIS A 67 -0.41 16.27 -5.88
CA HIS A 67 0.11 15.10 -5.15
C HIS A 67 1.12 14.26 -5.95
N GLY A 68 1.19 14.42 -7.28
CA GLY A 68 1.93 13.50 -8.16
C GLY A 68 1.22 12.16 -8.30
N ASP A 69 1.96 11.17 -8.83
CA ASP A 69 1.44 9.82 -9.02
C ASP A 69 1.18 9.16 -7.65
N GLY A 70 0.00 8.56 -7.48
CA GLY A 70 -0.37 7.97 -6.21
C GLY A 70 -1.75 7.32 -6.18
N VAL A 71 -2.11 6.79 -5.02
CA VAL A 71 -3.44 6.20 -4.78
C VAL A 71 -4.46 7.33 -4.60
N ALA A 72 -5.46 7.35 -5.48
CA ALA A 72 -6.57 8.31 -5.44
C ALA A 72 -7.84 7.71 -4.83
N ASP A 73 -8.02 6.38 -4.94
CA ASP A 73 -9.21 5.69 -4.45
C ASP A 73 -8.86 4.31 -3.88
N ILE A 74 -9.43 4.00 -2.72
CA ILE A 74 -9.43 2.66 -2.15
C ILE A 74 -10.90 2.24 -2.04
N ALA A 75 -11.37 1.46 -2.99
CA ALA A 75 -12.77 1.05 -3.07
C ALA A 75 -13.10 -0.05 -2.06
N PHE A 76 -14.17 0.11 -1.30
CA PHE A 76 -14.64 -0.86 -0.33
C PHE A 76 -15.84 -1.66 -0.83
N GLY A 77 -15.75 -2.99 -0.75
CA GLY A 77 -16.88 -3.89 -0.84
C GLY A 77 -17.65 -3.90 0.49
N CYS A 78 -18.91 -3.48 0.47
CA CYS A 78 -19.76 -3.32 1.66
C CYS A 78 -20.98 -4.24 1.59
N ASP A 79 -21.43 -4.76 2.74
CA ASP A 79 -22.65 -5.54 2.83
C ASP A 79 -23.89 -4.73 2.43
N ASP A 80 -23.92 -3.45 2.82
CA ASP A 80 -24.94 -2.48 2.52
C ASP A 80 -24.28 -1.13 2.22
N VAL A 81 -24.23 -0.77 0.95
CA VAL A 81 -23.56 0.45 0.45
C VAL A 81 -24.23 1.72 0.99
N THR A 82 -25.58 1.73 1.10
CA THR A 82 -26.32 2.88 1.60
C THR A 82 -26.03 3.12 3.08
N ALA A 83 -26.07 2.05 3.87
CA ALA A 83 -25.74 2.12 5.30
C ALA A 83 -24.26 2.49 5.52
N ALA A 84 -23.32 1.97 4.70
CA ALA A 84 -21.91 2.30 4.79
C ALA A 84 -21.65 3.79 4.50
N ARG A 85 -22.30 4.36 3.45
CA ARG A 85 -22.23 5.80 3.16
C ARG A 85 -22.75 6.64 4.33
N ALA A 86 -23.93 6.29 4.85
CA ALA A 86 -24.53 7.03 5.96
C ALA A 86 -23.66 7.02 7.22
N ARG A 87 -23.03 5.88 7.53
CA ARG A 87 -22.11 5.75 8.66
C ARG A 87 -20.83 6.57 8.44
N ALA A 88 -20.23 6.49 7.25
CA ALA A 88 -19.03 7.24 6.94
C ALA A 88 -19.26 8.75 7.07
N VAL A 89 -20.37 9.26 6.53
CA VAL A 89 -20.77 10.67 6.68
C VAL A 89 -21.05 11.02 8.15
N GLY A 90 -21.72 10.13 8.88
CA GLY A 90 -21.94 10.28 10.32
C GLY A 90 -20.67 10.31 11.16
N ALA A 91 -19.62 9.63 10.72
CA ALA A 91 -18.27 9.64 11.30
C ALA A 91 -17.38 10.81 10.81
N GLY A 92 -17.94 11.71 9.99
CA GLY A 92 -17.27 12.94 9.56
C GLY A 92 -16.67 12.90 8.14
N ALA A 93 -16.90 11.84 7.35
CA ALA A 93 -16.49 11.83 5.96
C ALA A 93 -17.24 12.89 5.14
N VAL A 94 -16.53 13.51 4.21
CA VAL A 94 -17.17 14.37 3.21
C VAL A 94 -17.92 13.50 2.20
N ASP A 95 -19.22 13.77 2.02
CA ASP A 95 -20.00 13.10 0.97
C ASP A 95 -19.63 13.70 -0.41
N LEU A 96 -18.95 12.91 -1.24
CA LEU A 96 -18.53 13.31 -2.59
C LEU A 96 -19.59 12.97 -3.66
N GLY A 97 -20.77 12.50 -3.23
CA GLY A 97 -21.87 12.17 -4.12
C GLY A 97 -21.75 10.78 -4.75
N THR A 98 -22.08 10.70 -6.01
CA THR A 98 -22.04 9.46 -6.80
C THR A 98 -21.10 9.67 -7.99
N VAL A 99 -20.05 8.87 -8.06
CA VAL A 99 -19.09 8.87 -9.17
C VAL A 99 -19.17 7.51 -9.85
N ARG A 100 -19.31 7.50 -11.16
CA ARG A 100 -19.38 6.26 -11.96
C ARG A 100 -20.44 5.26 -11.43
N GLY A 101 -21.58 5.77 -10.95
CA GLY A 101 -22.69 4.96 -10.45
C GLY A 101 -22.53 4.44 -9.02
N SER A 102 -21.42 4.69 -8.35
CA SER A 102 -21.17 4.28 -6.97
C SER A 102 -21.07 5.47 -6.03
N PRO A 103 -21.58 5.38 -4.79
CA PRO A 103 -21.37 6.40 -3.77
C PRO A 103 -19.88 6.52 -3.43
N VAL A 104 -19.42 7.76 -3.21
CA VAL A 104 -18.02 8.07 -2.88
C VAL A 104 -17.98 8.97 -1.66
N VAL A 105 -17.10 8.68 -0.74
CA VAL A 105 -16.84 9.49 0.45
C VAL A 105 -15.36 9.88 0.52
N GLY A 106 -15.08 11.08 1.01
CA GLY A 106 -13.72 11.53 1.31
C GLY A 106 -13.17 10.80 2.52
N SER A 107 -11.85 10.65 2.55
CA SER A 107 -11.13 9.99 3.64
C SER A 107 -10.02 10.89 4.16
N PHE A 108 -8.76 10.53 3.99
CA PHE A 108 -7.59 11.32 4.38
C PHE A 108 -6.97 12.03 3.15
N GLY A 109 -6.60 13.28 3.34
CA GLY A 109 -6.01 14.07 2.25
C GLY A 109 -6.84 14.00 0.96
N PRO A 110 -6.23 13.67 -0.19
CA PRO A 110 -6.92 13.55 -1.47
C PRO A 110 -7.58 12.19 -1.72
N VAL A 111 -7.37 11.21 -0.84
CA VAL A 111 -7.82 9.83 -1.04
C VAL A 111 -9.31 9.72 -0.72
N ARG A 112 -10.03 9.03 -1.59
CA ARG A 112 -11.45 8.76 -1.45
C ARG A 112 -11.73 7.26 -1.29
N HIS A 113 -12.92 6.93 -0.85
CA HIS A 113 -13.44 5.59 -0.82
C HIS A 113 -14.69 5.47 -1.68
N THR A 114 -14.57 4.74 -2.77
CA THR A 114 -15.74 4.30 -3.55
C THR A 114 -16.37 3.10 -2.85
N LEU A 115 -17.69 3.16 -2.65
CA LEU A 115 -18.44 2.10 -1.96
C LEU A 115 -19.18 1.25 -2.99
N VAL A 116 -18.90 -0.05 -2.99
CA VAL A 116 -19.54 -1.03 -3.90
C VAL A 116 -20.12 -2.19 -3.11
N PRO A 117 -21.08 -2.95 -3.65
CA PRO A 117 -21.53 -4.18 -3.02
C PRO A 117 -20.38 -5.17 -2.83
N ALA A 118 -20.30 -5.79 -1.64
CA ALA A 118 -19.35 -6.86 -1.41
C ALA A 118 -19.67 -8.07 -2.31
N SER A 119 -18.68 -8.69 -2.90
CA SER A 119 -18.82 -9.85 -3.75
C SER A 119 -17.71 -10.86 -3.47
N ALA A 120 -18.05 -12.14 -3.46
CA ALA A 120 -17.06 -13.22 -3.44
C ALA A 120 -16.31 -13.33 -4.79
N GLU A 121 -16.91 -12.84 -5.86
CA GLU A 121 -16.30 -12.78 -7.18
C GLU A 121 -15.57 -11.45 -7.36
N VAL A 122 -14.46 -11.49 -8.08
CA VAL A 122 -13.67 -10.30 -8.43
C VAL A 122 -14.34 -9.64 -9.64
N LEU A 123 -15.21 -8.67 -9.36
CA LEU A 123 -15.97 -7.95 -10.40
C LEU A 123 -15.13 -6.84 -11.03
N LEU A 124 -15.47 -6.49 -12.27
CA LEU A 124 -14.93 -5.28 -12.90
C LEU A 124 -15.41 -4.02 -12.16
N PRO A 125 -14.55 -3.02 -11.94
CA PRO A 125 -14.97 -1.75 -11.33
C PRO A 125 -16.10 -1.11 -12.14
N GLY A 126 -17.19 -0.75 -11.45
CA GLY A 126 -18.38 -0.19 -12.07
C GLY A 126 -18.17 1.18 -12.73
N GLY A 127 -19.16 1.56 -13.57
CA GLY A 127 -19.24 2.90 -14.17
C GLY A 127 -18.21 3.21 -15.26
N ARG A 128 -17.52 2.21 -15.75
CA ARG A 128 -16.65 2.27 -16.92
C ARG A 128 -17.09 1.24 -17.95
N THR A 129 -16.92 1.56 -19.23
CA THR A 129 -17.08 0.58 -20.31
C THR A 129 -15.75 -0.13 -20.52
N TRP A 130 -15.65 -1.33 -19.99
CA TRP A 130 -14.43 -2.13 -20.05
C TRP A 130 -14.38 -2.97 -21.34
N THR A 131 -13.29 -2.84 -22.08
CA THR A 131 -12.92 -3.74 -23.18
C THR A 131 -11.96 -4.78 -22.62
N PRO A 132 -12.33 -6.07 -22.60
CA PRO A 132 -11.44 -7.12 -22.11
C PRO A 132 -10.16 -7.18 -22.94
N LEU A 133 -9.04 -7.42 -22.26
CA LEU A 133 -7.75 -7.72 -22.88
C LEU A 133 -7.45 -9.20 -22.68
N VAL A 134 -6.92 -9.84 -23.72
CA VAL A 134 -6.39 -11.19 -23.65
C VAL A 134 -4.87 -11.06 -23.51
N ASP A 135 -4.37 -11.46 -22.38
CA ASP A 135 -2.93 -11.48 -22.09
C ASP A 135 -2.48 -12.94 -21.96
N ASP A 136 -2.03 -13.52 -23.09
CA ASP A 136 -1.52 -14.90 -23.13
C ASP A 136 -0.08 -15.01 -22.59
N SER A 137 0.55 -13.88 -22.23
CA SER A 137 1.94 -13.79 -21.76
C SER A 137 2.07 -13.49 -20.26
N ALA A 138 1.00 -13.62 -19.52
CA ALA A 138 1.00 -13.27 -18.09
C ALA A 138 2.11 -14.02 -17.34
N PRO A 139 3.00 -13.29 -16.64
CA PRO A 139 4.07 -13.92 -15.87
C PRO A 139 3.51 -14.74 -14.70
N GLU A 140 4.34 -15.60 -14.12
CA GLU A 140 3.94 -16.37 -12.94
C GLU A 140 3.48 -15.43 -11.82
N GLN A 141 2.27 -15.66 -11.31
CA GLN A 141 1.66 -14.84 -10.28
C GLN A 141 2.26 -15.19 -8.92
N ARG A 142 3.01 -14.27 -8.32
CA ARG A 142 3.62 -14.42 -6.99
C ARG A 142 2.84 -13.74 -5.89
N ILE A 143 2.09 -12.69 -6.22
CA ILE A 143 1.31 -11.89 -5.26
C ILE A 143 -0.07 -12.55 -5.09
N ARG A 144 -0.43 -12.86 -3.86
CA ARG A 144 -1.70 -13.50 -3.53
C ARG A 144 -2.80 -12.50 -3.25
N LEU A 145 -2.47 -11.47 -2.47
CA LEU A 145 -3.40 -10.44 -2.02
C LEU A 145 -2.65 -9.21 -1.52
N LEU A 146 -3.39 -8.16 -1.24
CA LEU A 146 -2.92 -6.99 -0.50
C LEU A 146 -2.91 -7.33 0.99
N ASP A 147 -1.74 -7.30 1.62
CA ASP A 147 -1.58 -7.54 3.05
C ASP A 147 -2.04 -6.33 3.87
N HIS A 148 -1.54 -5.16 3.52
CA HIS A 148 -1.95 -3.90 4.13
C HIS A 148 -1.68 -2.69 3.25
N VAL A 149 -2.31 -1.57 3.59
CA VAL A 149 -2.05 -0.24 3.03
C VAL A 149 -1.45 0.64 4.11
N ALA A 150 -0.28 1.19 3.88
CA ALA A 150 0.33 2.15 4.78
C ALA A 150 -0.08 3.57 4.39
N ILE A 151 -0.69 4.26 5.34
CA ILE A 151 -1.22 5.61 5.20
C ILE A 151 -0.40 6.56 6.05
N CYS A 152 0.28 7.51 5.40
CA CYS A 152 1.01 8.57 6.10
C CYS A 152 0.07 9.74 6.38
N LEU A 153 -0.04 10.10 7.65
CA LEU A 153 -0.90 11.14 8.19
C LEU A 153 -0.07 12.28 8.79
N GLU A 154 -0.69 13.42 9.00
CA GLU A 154 -0.07 14.54 9.68
C GLU A 154 0.14 14.26 11.18
N ALA A 155 1.14 14.89 11.76
CA ALA A 155 1.41 14.79 13.20
C ALA A 155 0.16 15.16 14.03
N GLY A 156 -0.18 14.33 15.00
CA GLY A 156 -1.29 14.56 15.93
C GLY A 156 -2.68 14.19 15.38
N THR A 157 -2.79 13.63 14.17
CA THR A 157 -4.10 13.24 13.59
C THR A 157 -4.38 11.73 13.65
N LEU A 158 -3.42 10.95 14.11
CA LEU A 158 -3.44 9.48 14.07
C LEU A 158 -4.69 8.88 14.76
N GLU A 159 -4.98 9.33 15.97
CA GLU A 159 -6.14 8.88 16.75
C GLU A 159 -7.46 9.21 16.05
N GLN A 160 -7.58 10.41 15.49
CA GLN A 160 -8.77 10.85 14.77
C GLN A 160 -9.08 9.93 13.58
N TYR A 161 -8.06 9.54 12.80
CA TYR A 161 -8.26 8.65 11.66
C TYR A 161 -8.49 7.20 12.06
N ALA A 162 -7.88 6.73 13.16
CA ALA A 162 -8.18 5.41 13.69
C ALA A 162 -9.64 5.31 14.15
N ASP A 163 -10.14 6.31 14.87
CA ASP A 163 -11.55 6.40 15.26
C ASP A 163 -12.48 6.51 14.04
N PHE A 164 -12.10 7.34 13.05
CA PHE A 164 -12.85 7.44 11.81
C PHE A 164 -13.04 6.08 11.13
N TYR A 165 -11.98 5.28 10.96
CA TYR A 165 -12.09 3.98 10.32
C TYR A 165 -12.89 2.97 11.16
N THR A 166 -12.80 3.04 12.47
CA THR A 166 -13.61 2.22 13.37
C THR A 166 -15.09 2.58 13.24
N ASP A 167 -15.44 3.85 13.33
CA ASP A 167 -16.83 4.32 13.31
C ASP A 167 -17.47 4.21 11.92
N ALA A 168 -16.75 4.60 10.88
CA ALA A 168 -17.26 4.59 9.51
C ALA A 168 -17.38 3.18 8.93
N PHE A 169 -16.35 2.36 9.08
CA PHE A 169 -16.19 1.11 8.33
C PHE A 169 -16.07 -0.14 9.20
N GLY A 170 -16.00 0.00 10.53
CA GLY A 170 -15.89 -1.11 11.46
C GLY A 170 -14.51 -1.79 11.39
N LEU A 171 -13.47 -0.99 11.18
CA LEU A 171 -12.09 -1.49 11.28
C LEU A 171 -11.63 -1.31 12.72
N ASP A 172 -11.51 -2.39 13.45
CA ASP A 172 -11.10 -2.36 14.86
C ASP A 172 -9.61 -2.02 14.99
N ARG A 173 -9.25 -1.34 16.09
CA ARG A 173 -7.85 -1.09 16.44
C ARG A 173 -7.18 -2.43 16.74
N TYR A 174 -6.12 -2.73 16.02
CA TYR A 174 -5.41 -4.00 16.10
C TYR A 174 -4.13 -3.91 16.94
N SER A 175 -3.29 -2.92 16.66
CA SER A 175 -2.04 -2.66 17.39
C SER A 175 -1.65 -1.18 17.30
N SER A 176 -0.76 -0.75 18.20
CA SER A 176 -0.14 0.57 18.13
C SER A 176 1.33 0.46 18.53
N GLU A 177 2.18 1.25 17.90
CA GLU A 177 3.61 1.26 18.14
C GLU A 177 4.16 2.69 18.09
N PHE A 178 5.13 2.96 18.96
CA PHE A 178 5.97 4.15 18.93
C PHE A 178 7.40 3.74 18.59
N ILE A 179 7.99 4.35 17.58
CA ILE A 179 9.35 4.07 17.13
C ILE A 179 10.14 5.37 17.13
N ASP A 180 11.25 5.38 17.86
CA ASP A 180 12.24 6.46 17.84
C ASP A 180 13.49 5.98 17.08
N VAL A 181 13.86 6.70 16.04
CA VAL A 181 15.04 6.41 15.22
C VAL A 181 15.89 7.67 15.09
N GLY A 182 16.85 7.83 16.01
CA GLY A 182 17.93 8.82 15.88
C GLY A 182 17.49 10.28 15.73
N GLY A 183 16.43 10.71 16.44
CA GLY A 183 15.91 12.08 16.41
C GLY A 183 14.67 12.28 15.51
N SER A 184 14.19 11.22 14.88
CA SER A 184 12.89 11.17 14.23
C SER A 184 12.03 10.12 14.91
N SER A 185 10.86 10.51 15.41
CA SER A 185 9.89 9.57 15.97
C SER A 185 8.71 9.37 15.03
N MET A 186 8.14 8.19 15.11
CA MET A 186 6.96 7.78 14.38
C MET A 186 5.98 7.10 15.32
N ASP A 187 4.74 7.52 15.28
CA ASP A 187 3.61 6.82 15.88
C ASP A 187 2.87 6.02 14.80
N SER A 188 2.38 4.85 15.16
CA SER A 188 1.54 4.04 14.29
C SER A 188 0.36 3.42 15.02
N ILE A 189 -0.77 3.33 14.31
CA ILE A 189 -1.94 2.55 14.72
C ILE A 189 -2.35 1.68 13.54
N VAL A 190 -2.54 0.39 13.79
CA VAL A 190 -3.10 -0.53 12.81
C VAL A 190 -4.58 -0.67 13.08
N VAL A 191 -5.40 -0.46 12.03
CA VAL A 191 -6.83 -0.77 12.03
C VAL A 191 -7.11 -1.89 11.05
N ARG A 192 -7.99 -2.83 11.44
CA ARG A 192 -8.24 -4.05 10.68
C ARG A 192 -9.71 -4.44 10.70
N SER A 193 -10.23 -4.95 9.57
CA SER A 193 -11.55 -5.54 9.52
C SER A 193 -11.60 -6.88 10.25
N SER A 194 -12.78 -7.28 10.72
CA SER A 194 -12.98 -8.59 11.37
C SER A 194 -12.77 -9.78 10.43
N SER A 195 -12.75 -9.54 9.10
CA SER A 195 -12.44 -10.54 8.08
C SER A 195 -10.95 -10.68 7.79
N ASP A 196 -10.11 -9.81 8.34
CA ASP A 196 -8.69 -9.62 8.00
C ASP A 196 -8.41 -9.21 6.53
N ASP A 197 -9.46 -8.95 5.73
CA ASP A 197 -9.32 -8.58 4.31
C ASP A 197 -9.03 -7.07 4.09
N ILE A 198 -9.14 -6.26 5.15
CA ILE A 198 -8.76 -4.84 5.13
C ILE A 198 -7.85 -4.57 6.33
N THR A 199 -6.63 -4.16 6.05
CA THR A 199 -5.68 -3.72 7.07
C THR A 199 -5.05 -2.40 6.65
N PHE A 200 -5.15 -1.39 7.50
CA PHE A 200 -4.46 -0.13 7.32
C PHE A 200 -3.45 0.09 8.43
N THR A 201 -2.22 0.37 8.04
CA THR A 201 -1.17 0.84 8.94
C THR A 201 -1.14 2.36 8.85
N LEU A 202 -1.76 3.02 9.80
CA LEU A 202 -1.74 4.47 9.92
C LEU A 202 -0.42 4.87 10.57
N VAL A 203 0.34 5.75 9.92
CA VAL A 203 1.62 6.24 10.44
C VAL A 203 1.65 7.75 10.44
N ALA A 204 2.20 8.34 11.49
CA ALA A 204 2.37 9.80 11.59
C ALA A 204 3.73 10.14 12.19
N PRO A 205 4.36 11.26 11.78
CA PRO A 205 5.58 11.73 12.46
C PRO A 205 5.22 12.21 13.87
N GLY A 206 6.10 11.96 14.84
CA GLY A 206 5.91 12.44 16.21
C GLY A 206 5.98 13.96 16.35
N SER A 207 6.47 14.66 15.30
CA SER A 207 6.51 16.12 15.22
C SER A 207 6.32 16.63 13.80
N ALA A 208 5.50 17.66 13.63
CA ALA A 208 5.26 18.30 12.33
C ALA A 208 6.50 19.01 11.75
N THR A 209 7.47 19.39 12.59
CA THR A 209 8.66 20.16 12.19
C THR A 209 9.93 19.30 12.05
N GLY A 210 9.82 17.98 12.16
CA GLY A 210 10.94 17.05 12.01
C GLY A 210 11.43 16.91 10.57
N SER A 211 12.69 16.52 10.41
CA SER A 211 13.31 16.23 9.09
C SER A 211 13.19 14.78 8.65
N GLY A 212 12.39 13.97 9.34
CA GLY A 212 12.25 12.53 9.10
C GLY A 212 11.53 12.17 7.80
N GLN A 213 11.56 10.88 7.45
CA GLN A 213 10.98 10.33 6.21
C GLN A 213 9.50 10.64 6.04
N LEU A 214 8.70 10.56 7.13
CA LEU A 214 7.27 10.84 7.05
C LEU A 214 7.00 12.32 6.75
N ASN A 215 7.74 13.25 7.37
CA ASN A 215 7.65 14.66 7.03
C ASN A 215 8.07 14.92 5.57
N ALA A 216 9.12 14.24 5.11
CA ALA A 216 9.54 14.33 3.71
C ALA A 216 8.50 13.76 2.73
N PHE A 217 7.82 12.66 3.11
CA PHE A 217 6.69 12.14 2.34
C PHE A 217 5.55 13.16 2.28
N LEU A 218 5.08 13.67 3.44
CA LEU A 218 4.00 14.65 3.50
C LEU A 218 4.29 15.89 2.65
N HIS A 219 5.54 16.36 2.67
CA HIS A 219 5.96 17.48 1.85
C HIS A 219 5.89 17.16 0.34
N ARG A 220 6.43 16.01 -0.10
CA ARG A 220 6.43 15.60 -1.52
C ARG A 220 5.03 15.29 -2.02
N ASN A 221 4.19 14.67 -1.16
CA ASN A 221 2.81 14.34 -1.49
C ASN A 221 1.86 15.54 -1.39
N GLY A 222 2.29 16.66 -0.82
CA GLY A 222 1.42 17.81 -0.57
C GLY A 222 0.34 17.53 0.49
N GLY A 223 0.65 16.73 1.52
CA GLY A 223 -0.23 16.32 2.61
C GLY A 223 -0.34 14.81 2.80
N PRO A 224 -1.34 14.33 3.58
CA PRO A 224 -1.58 12.91 3.83
C PRO A 224 -1.80 12.11 2.55
N GLY A 225 -1.42 10.83 2.57
CA GLY A 225 -1.58 9.95 1.42
C GLY A 225 -1.15 8.52 1.69
N VAL A 226 -1.35 7.64 0.71
CA VAL A 226 -0.84 6.27 0.75
C VAL A 226 0.65 6.28 0.49
N GLN A 227 1.41 5.77 1.47
CA GLN A 227 2.86 5.68 1.38
C GLN A 227 3.30 4.40 0.65
N HIS A 228 2.73 3.24 1.04
CA HIS A 228 3.01 1.99 0.35
C HIS A 228 1.84 1.01 0.34
N LEU A 229 1.94 0.07 -0.57
CA LEU A 229 1.06 -1.09 -0.68
C LEU A 229 1.88 -2.34 -0.40
N ALA A 230 1.52 -3.08 0.64
CA ALA A 230 2.19 -4.33 0.99
C ALA A 230 1.53 -5.51 0.30
N LEU A 231 2.31 -6.26 -0.45
CA LEU A 231 1.89 -7.34 -1.33
C LEU A 231 2.32 -8.68 -0.74
N LEU A 232 1.35 -9.51 -0.33
CA LEU A 232 1.62 -10.82 0.26
C LEU A 232 2.10 -11.80 -0.80
N VAL A 233 3.24 -12.45 -0.53
CA VAL A 233 3.82 -13.50 -1.37
C VAL A 233 4.05 -14.78 -0.55
N ASP A 234 4.08 -15.93 -1.21
CA ASP A 234 4.34 -17.22 -0.57
C ASP A 234 5.84 -17.50 -0.37
N ASP A 235 6.67 -17.02 -1.30
CA ASP A 235 8.12 -17.14 -1.28
C ASP A 235 8.75 -15.80 -1.68
N ILE A 236 9.18 -15.04 -0.67
CA ILE A 236 9.71 -13.69 -0.88
C ILE A 236 11.08 -13.72 -1.57
N VAL A 237 11.91 -14.75 -1.33
CA VAL A 237 13.22 -14.86 -1.97
C VAL A 237 13.07 -15.04 -3.48
N ALA A 238 12.19 -15.94 -3.90
CA ALA A 238 11.86 -16.14 -5.31
C ALA A 238 11.23 -14.88 -5.91
N ALA A 239 10.25 -14.28 -5.23
CA ALA A 239 9.56 -13.09 -5.70
C ALA A 239 10.50 -11.89 -5.89
N VAL A 240 11.41 -11.65 -4.94
CA VAL A 240 12.41 -10.57 -5.02
C VAL A 240 13.40 -10.83 -6.14
N SER A 241 13.90 -12.06 -6.29
CA SER A 241 14.84 -12.42 -7.36
C SER A 241 14.24 -12.16 -8.73
N GLU A 242 13.02 -12.66 -8.98
CA GLU A 242 12.34 -12.47 -10.25
C GLU A 242 12.00 -10.99 -10.53
N ALA A 243 11.51 -10.26 -9.52
CA ALA A 243 11.22 -8.84 -9.67
C ALA A 243 12.51 -8.03 -9.96
N THR A 244 13.64 -8.39 -9.33
CA THR A 244 14.94 -7.79 -9.59
C THR A 244 15.40 -8.05 -11.03
N ASP A 245 15.29 -9.29 -11.51
CA ASP A 245 15.63 -9.67 -12.88
C ASP A 245 14.78 -8.92 -13.92
N ARG A 246 13.57 -8.53 -13.55
CA ARG A 246 12.65 -7.70 -14.34
C ARG A 246 12.83 -6.19 -14.14
N GLY A 247 13.83 -5.77 -13.36
CA GLY A 247 14.22 -4.37 -13.21
C GLY A 247 13.62 -3.64 -12.01
N VAL A 248 12.94 -4.32 -11.07
CA VAL A 248 12.49 -3.68 -9.83
C VAL A 248 13.72 -3.31 -8.98
N ALA A 249 13.83 -2.04 -8.63
CA ALA A 249 14.83 -1.57 -7.70
C ALA A 249 14.32 -1.67 -6.25
N PHE A 250 15.04 -2.39 -5.41
CA PHE A 250 14.75 -2.51 -3.98
C PHE A 250 15.68 -1.64 -3.13
N LEU A 251 15.23 -1.33 -1.91
CA LEU A 251 16.08 -0.70 -0.91
C LEU A 251 17.15 -1.68 -0.44
N GLN A 252 18.35 -1.15 -0.21
CA GLN A 252 19.51 -1.95 0.19
C GLN A 252 19.62 -2.06 1.71
N THR A 253 19.78 -3.26 2.21
CA THR A 253 19.97 -3.54 3.63
C THR A 253 21.46 -3.70 3.95
N PRO A 254 22.00 -3.04 4.99
CA PRO A 254 23.41 -3.17 5.37
C PRO A 254 23.77 -4.60 5.76
N GLY A 255 24.99 -5.03 5.43
CA GLY A 255 25.50 -6.35 5.83
C GLY A 255 25.47 -6.60 7.33
N THR A 256 25.71 -5.57 8.15
CA THR A 256 25.64 -5.60 9.62
C THR A 256 24.25 -5.98 10.17
N TYR A 257 23.19 -5.70 9.42
CA TYR A 257 21.85 -6.16 9.80
C TYR A 257 21.77 -7.69 9.89
N TYR A 258 22.36 -8.42 8.93
CA TYR A 258 22.32 -9.88 8.89
C TYR A 258 23.24 -10.52 9.93
N GLU A 259 24.28 -9.83 10.36
CA GLU A 259 25.10 -10.25 11.50
C GLU A 259 24.29 -10.22 12.79
N ALA A 260 23.57 -9.12 13.05
CA ALA A 260 22.66 -9.02 14.18
C ALA A 260 21.44 -9.94 14.07
N LEU A 261 21.03 -10.32 12.85
CA LEU A 261 19.91 -11.23 12.64
C LEU A 261 20.26 -12.66 13.08
N ALA A 262 21.52 -13.07 13.02
CA ALA A 262 21.99 -14.39 13.48
C ALA A 262 21.70 -14.62 14.97
N ASP A 263 21.79 -13.59 15.79
CA ASP A 263 21.48 -13.69 17.23
C ASP A 263 19.96 -13.86 17.47
N ARG A 264 19.13 -13.31 16.59
CA ARG A 264 17.66 -13.41 16.69
C ARG A 264 17.11 -14.73 16.11
N PHE A 265 17.85 -15.37 15.20
CA PHE A 265 17.49 -16.61 14.51
C PHE A 265 18.66 -17.61 14.53
N PRO A 266 19.11 -18.10 15.70
CA PRO A 266 20.37 -18.83 15.84
C PRO A 266 20.41 -20.16 15.05
N ASP A 267 19.25 -20.79 14.81
CA ASP A 267 19.16 -22.07 14.12
C ASP A 267 18.78 -21.97 12.62
N ARG A 268 18.92 -20.76 12.04
CA ARG A 268 18.43 -20.43 10.69
C ARG A 268 19.49 -19.85 9.76
N SER A 269 20.74 -20.30 9.87
CA SER A 269 21.86 -19.75 9.08
C SER A 269 21.63 -19.80 7.57
N ALA A 270 21.11 -20.91 7.03
CA ALA A 270 20.82 -21.03 5.61
C ALA A 270 19.73 -20.05 5.14
N MET A 271 18.72 -19.79 5.97
CA MET A 271 17.72 -18.77 5.70
C MET A 271 18.36 -17.37 5.68
N ILE A 272 19.20 -17.03 6.66
CA ILE A 272 19.86 -15.74 6.76
C ILE A 272 20.73 -15.47 5.54
N GLU A 273 21.46 -16.46 5.03
CA GLU A 273 22.27 -16.32 3.79
C GLU A 273 21.39 -16.03 2.57
N SER A 274 20.24 -16.70 2.43
CA SER A 274 19.27 -16.42 1.36
C SER A 274 18.69 -15.02 1.47
N LEU A 275 18.36 -14.57 2.69
CA LEU A 275 17.85 -13.21 2.95
C LEU A 275 18.90 -12.15 2.66
N ARG A 276 20.15 -12.39 3.04
CA ARG A 276 21.30 -11.50 2.75
C ARG A 276 21.51 -11.33 1.24
N ALA A 277 21.43 -12.43 0.49
CA ALA A 277 21.62 -12.41 -0.96
C ALA A 277 20.52 -11.60 -1.69
N THR A 278 19.33 -11.48 -1.10
CA THR A 278 18.17 -10.78 -1.68
C THR A 278 17.81 -9.49 -0.94
N ASN A 279 18.61 -9.06 0.02
CA ASN A 279 18.37 -7.88 0.87
C ASN A 279 17.08 -7.95 1.72
N VAL A 280 16.47 -9.13 1.88
CA VAL A 280 15.20 -9.31 2.61
C VAL A 280 15.41 -9.15 4.09
N LEU A 281 14.54 -8.39 4.75
CA LEU A 281 14.48 -8.17 6.18
C LEU A 281 13.65 -9.27 6.85
N ALA A 282 13.97 -9.60 8.10
CA ALA A 282 13.22 -10.56 8.91
C ALA A 282 12.92 -10.01 10.29
N ASP A 283 11.68 -10.15 10.73
CA ASP A 283 11.27 -9.88 12.11
C ASP A 283 10.47 -11.04 12.67
N ARG A 284 10.34 -11.10 13.99
CA ARG A 284 9.59 -12.16 14.68
C ARG A 284 8.74 -11.57 15.81
N ASP A 285 7.59 -12.15 15.97
CA ASP A 285 6.70 -11.95 17.11
C ASP A 285 6.45 -13.29 17.84
N GLU A 286 5.53 -13.30 18.80
CA GLU A 286 5.17 -14.48 19.58
C GLU A 286 4.49 -15.60 18.75
N TRP A 287 3.94 -15.28 17.56
CA TRP A 287 3.23 -16.23 16.69
C TRP A 287 4.11 -16.80 15.57
N GLY A 288 5.20 -16.10 15.23
CA GLY A 288 6.05 -16.55 14.15
C GLY A 288 7.06 -15.53 13.67
N TYR A 289 7.31 -15.52 12.36
CA TYR A 289 8.18 -14.51 11.76
C TYR A 289 7.59 -14.00 10.44
N LEU A 290 8.00 -12.82 10.07
CA LEU A 290 7.68 -12.20 8.79
C LEU A 290 8.97 -11.79 8.08
N LEU A 291 8.90 -11.79 6.77
CA LEU A 291 9.97 -11.37 5.87
C LEU A 291 9.44 -10.21 5.02
N GLN A 292 10.24 -9.16 4.83
CA GLN A 292 9.82 -7.94 4.14
C GLN A 292 10.95 -7.38 3.29
N LEU A 293 10.58 -6.77 2.16
CA LEU A 293 11.48 -5.93 1.40
C LEU A 293 10.69 -4.83 0.69
N PHE A 294 11.27 -3.63 0.65
CA PHE A 294 10.63 -2.43 0.12
C PHE A 294 11.26 -2.05 -1.21
N THR A 295 10.43 -1.70 -2.19
CA THR A 295 10.93 -1.16 -3.46
C THR A 295 11.34 0.29 -3.30
N ARG A 296 12.21 0.78 -4.18
CA ARG A 296 12.27 2.21 -4.47
C ARG A 296 10.99 2.61 -5.19
N SER A 297 10.55 3.84 -4.99
CA SER A 297 9.37 4.34 -5.72
C SER A 297 9.67 4.38 -7.23
N PRO A 298 8.77 3.83 -8.06
CA PRO A 298 8.89 3.97 -9.51
C PRO A 298 8.36 5.32 -10.04
N TYR A 299 7.84 6.16 -9.16
CA TYR A 299 7.15 7.41 -9.52
C TYR A 299 8.04 8.65 -9.31
N PRO A 300 7.88 9.72 -10.11
CA PRO A 300 8.79 10.89 -10.11
C PRO A 300 8.94 11.60 -8.77
N ARG A 301 7.86 11.72 -7.98
CA ARG A 301 7.91 12.40 -6.67
C ARG A 301 8.40 11.52 -5.52
N ASN A 302 8.69 10.22 -5.78
CA ASN A 302 9.10 9.26 -4.75
C ASN A 302 8.14 9.22 -3.56
N THR A 303 6.84 9.18 -3.84
CA THR A 303 5.79 9.11 -2.81
C THR A 303 5.35 7.67 -2.58
N LEU A 304 4.64 7.06 -3.54
CA LEU A 304 4.15 5.69 -3.44
C LEU A 304 5.27 4.68 -3.76
N PHE A 305 5.42 3.65 -2.92
CA PHE A 305 6.25 2.48 -3.19
C PHE A 305 5.54 1.18 -2.82
N TYR A 306 6.19 0.04 -3.04
CA TYR A 306 5.61 -1.27 -2.77
C TYR A 306 6.46 -2.03 -1.77
N GLU A 307 5.80 -2.89 -1.01
CA GLU A 307 6.43 -3.85 -0.10
C GLU A 307 6.09 -5.26 -0.55
N LEU A 308 7.08 -6.14 -0.63
CA LEU A 308 6.82 -7.57 -0.66
C LEU A 308 6.91 -8.10 0.76
N ILE A 309 5.89 -8.85 1.19
CA ILE A 309 5.81 -9.40 2.54
C ILE A 309 5.45 -10.89 2.49
N GLN A 310 6.16 -11.69 3.29
CA GLN A 310 5.84 -13.10 3.53
C GLN A 310 5.64 -13.32 5.01
N ARG A 311 4.50 -13.90 5.39
CA ARG A 311 4.17 -14.23 6.78
C ARG A 311 4.32 -15.72 7.04
N ARG A 312 5.03 -16.07 8.08
CA ARG A 312 5.19 -17.43 8.62
C ARG A 312 4.66 -17.47 10.05
N GLY A 313 3.35 -17.24 10.17
CA GLY A 313 2.63 -17.18 11.44
C GLY A 313 2.60 -15.79 12.07
N ALA A 314 3.57 -14.92 11.82
CA ALA A 314 3.62 -13.58 12.41
C ALA A 314 2.38 -12.74 12.08
N ARG A 315 1.93 -11.98 13.07
CA ARG A 315 0.77 -11.10 13.02
C ARG A 315 1.13 -9.62 13.10
N GLY A 316 2.36 -9.31 13.53
CA GLY A 316 2.89 -7.95 13.61
C GLY A 316 3.28 -7.36 12.25
N PHE A 317 3.84 -6.16 12.26
CA PHE A 317 4.21 -5.39 11.07
C PHE A 317 5.72 -5.12 10.98
N GLY A 318 6.52 -5.85 11.76
CA GLY A 318 7.97 -5.81 11.66
C GLY A 318 8.62 -4.59 12.29
N SER A 319 8.35 -4.31 13.56
CA SER A 319 8.87 -3.14 14.29
C SER A 319 10.39 -3.01 14.21
N ALA A 320 11.12 -4.14 14.30
CA ALA A 320 12.57 -4.14 14.17
C ALA A 320 13.03 -3.89 12.71
N ASN A 321 12.22 -4.27 11.73
CA ASN A 321 12.49 -4.02 10.32
C ASN A 321 12.21 -2.56 9.94
N ILE A 322 11.21 -1.92 10.57
CA ILE A 322 10.90 -0.50 10.36
C ILE A 322 12.13 0.35 10.71
N ARG A 323 12.82 0.05 11.81
CA ARG A 323 14.08 0.73 12.14
C ARG A 323 15.13 0.56 11.05
N ALA A 324 15.33 -0.66 10.55
CA ALA A 324 16.27 -0.94 9.46
C ALA A 324 15.88 -0.24 8.15
N LEU A 325 14.57 -0.15 7.85
CA LEU A 325 14.05 0.62 6.72
C LEU A 325 14.39 2.11 6.85
N TYR A 326 14.15 2.70 8.03
CA TYR A 326 14.48 4.11 8.28
C TYR A 326 15.96 4.39 8.08
N GLU A 327 16.84 3.53 8.60
CA GLU A 327 18.29 3.65 8.42
C GLU A 327 18.71 3.52 6.95
N ALA A 328 18.06 2.62 6.18
CA ALA A 328 18.33 2.43 4.76
C ALA A 328 17.90 3.65 3.93
N VAL A 329 16.70 4.19 4.18
CA VAL A 329 16.19 5.37 3.44
C VAL A 329 16.95 6.64 3.79
N GLU A 330 17.32 6.84 5.08
CA GLU A 330 18.18 7.98 5.46
C GLU A 330 19.55 7.92 4.76
N ARG A 331 20.11 6.73 4.64
CA ARG A 331 21.37 6.54 3.90
C ARG A 331 21.22 6.88 2.42
N ASP A 332 20.15 6.41 1.77
CA ASP A 332 19.86 6.73 0.37
C ASP A 332 19.67 8.24 0.17
N ARG A 333 19.03 8.92 1.11
CA ARG A 333 18.85 10.37 1.08
C ARG A 333 20.18 11.11 1.15
N LEU A 334 21.12 10.65 1.98
CA LEU A 334 22.46 11.24 2.11
C LEU A 334 23.37 11.00 0.89
N ILE A 335 23.09 9.95 0.10
CA ILE A 335 23.84 9.64 -1.14
C ILE A 335 23.27 10.41 -2.34
N ALA A 336 21.99 10.75 -2.33
CA ALA A 336 21.29 11.43 -3.42
C ALA A 336 21.30 12.97 -3.32
N GLY A 337 21.73 13.56 -2.19
CA GLY A 337 21.91 15.00 -1.98
C GLY A 337 23.38 15.38 -1.98
#